data_bc5f9ce20daac0127d7df7d7b258019a
#
_entry.id   bc5f9ce20daac0127d7df7d7b258019a
#
_cell.length_a   1.000
_cell.length_b   1.000
_cell.length_c   1.000
_cell.angle_alpha   90.00
_cell.angle_beta   90.00
_cell.angle_gamma   90.00
#
_symmetry.space_group_name_H-M   'P 1'
#
loop_
_entity.id
_entity.type
_entity.pdbx_description
1 polymer ?
#
loop_
_entity_poly.entity_id
_entity_poly.type
_entity_poly.pdbx_seq_one_letter_code
_entity_poly.pdbx_strand_id
1 'polypeptide(L)'
;HEPAGSSNYTEDGRYVQPGQPGQPGGTGGSPAVFYSTDFYTQKLISYIDANKQDGKPFFAYAAYTSPHWPLQVPDPWLHKYAGVYDAGYDAIRNARIARQKALGLIPADFKPFDGLPETTVASPATANNGTASAKYINAVHSAADGYSDYGPGKVDKLWSSLSPAERKAQARYMEIYAGMVENLDYNIGLLIQHLKDIGEYGNTFIMFQSDNGAEGWPIDSGADPTATDTANAQEPTYSALGTDNGKQNAQRLQYGLRWAEVSAAPFRLTKGYSGEGGVSTPTIVHLPGQSQALPTLRAFTHVTDNTATFLAVAGVTPPSQPAPPLVNTLTGVDQNKGKVVYNNRYVYPVTGQSLLPVLTGSATGEVHTTPFGDEAYGRAYLRSADGRWKALWTEPPLGPLDGHWQLYDLASDRGETTDVSAQNPSVIGTLVDQWKTYMGNVGGVEPLRPRGYY
;
A
#
# COMPACT_ATOMS: atom_id res chain seq x y z
N HIS A 1 4.28 8.53 -9.11
CA HIS A 1 5.14 7.58 -9.82
C HIS A 1 4.96 7.76 -11.32
N GLU A 2 5.88 8.45 -11.94
CA GLU A 2 6.00 8.39 -13.38
C GLU A 2 6.94 7.24 -13.71
N PRO A 3 6.49 6.21 -14.42
CA PRO A 3 7.40 5.22 -14.93
C PRO A 3 8.29 5.91 -15.95
N ALA A 4 9.57 5.70 -15.83
CA ALA A 4 10.54 5.96 -16.88
C ALA A 4 10.76 7.40 -17.33
N GLY A 5 11.81 7.98 -16.87
CA GLY A 5 12.58 8.99 -17.63
C GLY A 5 12.14 10.43 -17.50
N SER A 6 11.06 10.73 -16.80
CA SER A 6 10.63 12.11 -16.59
C SER A 6 9.98 12.37 -15.24
N SER A 7 10.61 11.90 -14.15
CA SER A 7 10.19 12.38 -12.84
C SER A 7 10.45 13.87 -12.77
N ASN A 8 9.40 14.66 -12.89
CA ASN A 8 9.49 16.12 -12.73
C ASN A 8 9.56 16.42 -11.23
N TYR A 9 10.75 16.71 -10.75
CA TYR A 9 10.92 17.18 -9.37
C TYR A 9 10.65 18.68 -9.31
N THR A 10 9.98 19.10 -8.26
CA THR A 10 9.78 20.53 -7.97
C THR A 10 10.26 20.82 -6.55
N GLU A 11 10.90 21.95 -6.37
CA GLU A 11 11.26 22.52 -5.08
C GLU A 11 10.75 23.97 -5.05
N ASP A 12 9.95 24.31 -4.04
CA ASP A 12 9.31 25.63 -3.93
C ASP A 12 8.55 26.08 -5.19
N GLY A 13 7.88 25.11 -5.85
CA GLY A 13 7.11 25.36 -7.06
C GLY A 13 7.94 25.52 -8.34
N ARG A 14 9.25 25.32 -8.30
CA ARG A 14 10.15 25.39 -9.45
C ARG A 14 10.65 24.00 -9.84
N TYR A 15 10.75 23.74 -11.13
CA TYR A 15 11.37 22.51 -11.62
C TYR A 15 12.83 22.43 -11.22
N VAL A 16 13.24 21.29 -10.72
CA VAL A 16 14.64 20.95 -10.40
C VAL A 16 15.01 19.64 -11.10
N GLN A 17 16.30 19.47 -11.41
CA GLN A 17 16.85 18.24 -11.97
C GLN A 17 17.86 17.66 -10.98
N PRO A 18 17.41 16.89 -9.97
CA PRO A 18 18.29 16.34 -8.97
C PRO A 18 19.37 15.45 -9.59
N GLY A 19 20.57 15.51 -9.00
CA GLY A 19 21.69 14.69 -9.45
C GLY A 19 22.48 15.27 -10.64
N GLN A 20 22.03 16.36 -11.25
CA GLN A 20 22.82 17.05 -12.27
C GLN A 20 23.82 18.04 -11.63
N PRO A 21 24.97 18.31 -12.27
CA PRO A 21 25.91 19.32 -11.77
C PRO A 21 25.23 20.67 -11.52
N GLY A 22 25.42 21.25 -10.35
CA GLY A 22 24.80 22.51 -9.96
C GLY A 22 23.33 22.42 -9.53
N GLN A 23 22.75 21.22 -9.49
CA GLN A 23 21.40 20.95 -8.99
C GLN A 23 21.44 20.24 -7.63
N PRO A 24 20.34 20.25 -6.86
CA PRO A 24 20.28 19.52 -5.59
C PRO A 24 20.67 18.05 -5.74
N GLY A 25 21.55 17.56 -4.85
CA GLY A 25 22.05 16.18 -4.88
C GLY A 25 23.14 15.91 -5.93
N GLY A 26 23.55 16.90 -6.72
CA GLY A 26 24.66 16.81 -7.66
C GLY A 26 25.99 17.16 -6.98
N THR A 27 27.03 16.36 -7.16
CA THR A 27 28.41 16.73 -6.81
C THR A 27 29.11 17.30 -8.02
N GLY A 28 29.78 18.45 -7.86
CA GLY A 28 30.48 19.13 -8.95
C GLY A 28 31.47 18.22 -9.66
N GLY A 29 31.16 17.84 -10.91
CA GLY A 29 32.09 17.16 -11.82
C GLY A 29 31.92 15.64 -11.97
N SER A 30 31.16 14.93 -11.16
CA SER A 30 30.70 13.55 -11.41
C SER A 30 29.21 13.50 -11.23
N PRO A 31 28.47 12.77 -12.07
CA PRO A 31 27.08 12.52 -11.77
C PRO A 31 27.01 11.77 -10.44
N ALA A 32 26.60 12.46 -9.38
CA ALA A 32 26.26 11.78 -8.15
C ALA A 32 25.13 10.83 -8.48
N VAL A 33 25.24 9.63 -7.96
CA VAL A 33 24.13 8.65 -8.06
C VAL A 33 22.96 9.27 -7.31
N PHE A 34 21.96 9.73 -8.05
CA PHE A 34 20.74 10.27 -7.47
C PHE A 34 19.82 9.11 -7.08
N TYR A 35 19.46 9.05 -5.80
CA TYR A 35 18.43 8.14 -5.32
C TYR A 35 17.40 8.92 -4.50
N SER A 36 16.13 8.84 -4.90
CA SER A 36 15.09 9.71 -4.35
C SER A 36 14.89 9.57 -2.84
N THR A 37 15.02 8.36 -2.29
CA THR A 37 14.90 8.11 -0.85
C THR A 37 15.96 8.86 -0.05
N ASP A 38 17.22 8.77 -0.48
CA ASP A 38 18.33 9.50 0.15
C ASP A 38 18.14 11.00 0.04
N PHE A 39 17.74 11.45 -1.16
CA PHE A 39 17.53 12.86 -1.43
C PHE A 39 16.39 13.47 -0.60
N TYR A 40 15.25 12.79 -0.50
CA TYR A 40 14.12 13.27 0.30
C TYR A 40 14.47 13.38 1.78
N THR A 41 15.22 12.41 2.31
CA THR A 41 15.70 12.45 3.69
C THR A 41 16.63 13.64 3.94
N GLN A 42 17.61 13.86 3.07
CA GLN A 42 18.53 14.99 3.17
C GLN A 42 17.80 16.34 3.09
N LYS A 43 16.83 16.45 2.17
CA LYS A 43 16.02 17.65 2.04
C LYS A 43 15.17 17.91 3.27
N LEU A 44 14.50 16.86 3.80
CA LEU A 44 13.68 17.01 4.99
C LEU A 44 14.52 17.45 6.19
N ILE A 45 15.70 16.86 6.40
CA ILE A 45 16.64 17.28 7.43
C ILE A 45 17.04 18.76 7.23
N SER A 46 17.35 19.18 6.00
CA SER A 46 17.72 20.57 5.72
C SER A 46 16.60 21.56 6.00
N TYR A 47 15.34 21.17 5.74
CA TYR A 47 14.18 22.03 6.04
C TYR A 47 13.93 22.13 7.55
N ILE A 48 14.12 21.07 8.30
CA ILE A 48 14.05 21.10 9.76
C ILE A 48 15.12 22.03 10.30
N ASP A 49 16.37 21.90 9.83
CA ASP A 49 17.49 22.75 10.26
C ASP A 49 17.27 24.23 9.97
N ALA A 50 16.74 24.55 8.80
CA ALA A 50 16.49 25.93 8.41
C ALA A 50 15.47 26.63 9.33
N ASN A 51 14.57 25.88 9.96
CA ASN A 51 13.47 26.41 10.76
C ASN A 51 13.57 26.11 12.27
N LYS A 52 14.56 25.35 12.72
CA LYS A 52 14.66 24.89 14.13
C LYS A 52 14.78 26.01 15.18
N GLN A 53 15.09 27.23 14.77
CA GLN A 53 15.24 28.38 15.67
C GLN A 53 14.11 29.39 15.59
N ASP A 54 13.05 29.12 14.83
CA ASP A 54 11.92 30.05 14.66
C ASP A 54 10.90 29.97 15.82
N GLY A 55 11.11 29.06 16.77
CA GLY A 55 10.25 28.85 17.96
C GLY A 55 8.88 28.25 17.63
N LYS A 56 8.67 27.76 16.43
CA LYS A 56 7.40 27.14 16.03
C LYS A 56 7.52 25.62 15.90
N PRO A 57 6.46 24.87 16.20
CA PRO A 57 6.41 23.45 15.88
C PRO A 57 6.44 23.23 14.38
N PHE A 58 7.04 22.16 13.93
CA PHE A 58 7.00 21.76 12.53
C PHE A 58 6.00 20.61 12.29
N PHE A 59 5.46 20.52 11.09
CA PHE A 59 4.80 19.35 10.55
C PHE A 59 5.57 18.88 9.31
N ALA A 60 5.99 17.63 9.30
CA ALA A 60 6.76 17.05 8.21
C ALA A 60 6.07 15.81 7.66
N TYR A 61 5.94 15.71 6.35
CA TYR A 61 5.42 14.54 5.64
C TYR A 61 6.48 14.00 4.69
N ALA A 62 7.16 12.93 5.12
CA ALA A 62 8.16 12.22 4.35
C ALA A 62 7.49 11.17 3.44
N ALA A 63 7.01 11.60 2.28
CA ALA A 63 6.31 10.73 1.32
C ALA A 63 7.33 9.96 0.46
N TYR A 64 7.96 8.95 1.02
CA TYR A 64 8.88 8.10 0.29
C TYR A 64 8.14 7.29 -0.78
N THR A 65 8.75 7.15 -1.94
CA THR A 65 8.25 6.31 -3.02
C THR A 65 8.77 4.88 -2.93
N SER A 66 9.91 4.67 -2.30
CA SER A 66 10.45 3.34 -1.96
C SER A 66 9.57 2.66 -0.89
N PRO A 67 9.33 1.35 -0.98
CA PRO A 67 9.93 0.36 -1.89
C PRO A 67 9.05 0.01 -3.11
N HIS A 68 8.20 0.91 -3.59
CA HIS A 68 7.38 0.70 -4.79
C HIS A 68 8.25 0.41 -6.02
N TRP A 69 7.74 -0.36 -6.97
CA TRP A 69 8.42 -0.53 -8.25
C TRP A 69 8.59 0.81 -9.00
N PRO A 70 9.55 0.94 -9.92
CA PRO A 70 10.56 -0.03 -10.35
C PRO A 70 11.56 -0.36 -9.25
N LEU A 71 11.95 -1.66 -9.18
CA LEU A 71 12.91 -2.12 -8.18
C LEU A 71 14.30 -1.58 -8.51
N GLN A 72 14.78 -0.64 -7.71
CA GLN A 72 16.04 0.05 -7.89
C GLN A 72 16.59 0.46 -6.54
N VAL A 73 17.84 0.15 -6.26
CA VAL A 73 18.51 0.57 -5.03
C VAL A 73 20.02 0.71 -5.27
N PRO A 74 20.71 1.73 -4.71
CA PRO A 74 22.15 1.91 -4.86
C PRO A 74 22.97 0.85 -4.10
N ASP A 75 24.24 0.67 -4.50
CA ASP A 75 25.20 -0.01 -3.66
C ASP A 75 25.41 0.79 -2.33
N PRO A 76 25.65 0.10 -1.21
CA PRO A 76 25.89 -1.36 -1.08
C PRO A 76 24.60 -2.21 -0.99
N TRP A 77 23.43 -1.61 -1.04
CA TRP A 77 22.14 -2.27 -0.80
C TRP A 77 21.78 -3.28 -1.90
N LEU A 78 22.19 -3.01 -3.14
CA LEU A 78 21.84 -3.81 -4.33
C LEU A 78 22.22 -5.28 -4.20
N HIS A 79 23.36 -5.58 -3.58
CA HIS A 79 23.91 -6.94 -3.47
C HIS A 79 23.83 -7.52 -2.06
N LYS A 80 23.27 -6.79 -1.09
CA LYS A 80 23.30 -7.16 0.31
C LYS A 80 22.56 -8.47 0.63
N TYR A 81 21.55 -8.77 -0.12
CA TYR A 81 20.66 -9.92 0.10
C TYR A 81 20.90 -11.06 -0.87
N ALA A 82 22.04 -11.09 -1.57
CA ALA A 82 22.37 -12.13 -2.55
C ALA A 82 22.24 -13.54 -1.96
N GLY A 83 21.43 -14.39 -2.59
CA GLY A 83 21.18 -15.78 -2.19
C GLY A 83 20.20 -15.99 -1.04
N VAL A 84 19.72 -14.94 -0.39
CA VAL A 84 18.78 -15.06 0.76
C VAL A 84 17.44 -15.64 0.35
N TYR A 85 17.01 -15.39 -0.89
CA TYR A 85 15.69 -15.75 -1.41
C TYR A 85 15.70 -17.00 -2.30
N ASP A 86 16.83 -17.69 -2.42
CA ASP A 86 16.97 -18.92 -3.22
C ASP A 86 16.11 -20.08 -2.73
N ALA A 87 15.73 -20.05 -1.44
CA ALA A 87 14.82 -21.04 -0.85
C ALA A 87 13.37 -20.98 -1.39
N GLY A 88 12.99 -19.86 -2.01
CA GLY A 88 11.70 -19.66 -2.66
C GLY A 88 10.55 -19.22 -1.78
N TYR A 89 9.40 -19.03 -2.43
CA TYR A 89 8.22 -18.38 -1.83
C TYR A 89 7.77 -19.02 -0.52
N ASP A 90 7.53 -20.33 -0.52
CA ASP A 90 6.93 -21.03 0.61
C ASP A 90 7.86 -21.04 1.84
N ALA A 91 9.16 -21.29 1.61
CA ALA A 91 10.15 -21.31 2.69
C ALA A 91 10.27 -19.93 3.35
N ILE A 92 10.38 -18.88 2.57
CA ILE A 92 10.49 -17.49 3.07
C ILE A 92 9.19 -17.07 3.75
N ARG A 93 8.02 -17.38 3.15
CA ARG A 93 6.71 -17.09 3.74
C ARG A 93 6.53 -17.76 5.10
N ASN A 94 6.84 -19.05 5.18
CA ASN A 94 6.69 -19.80 6.42
C ASN A 94 7.64 -19.29 7.52
N ALA A 95 8.89 -18.98 7.18
CA ALA A 95 9.85 -18.38 8.10
C ALA A 95 9.36 -17.01 8.61
N ARG A 96 8.81 -16.17 7.73
CA ARG A 96 8.22 -14.87 8.07
C ARG A 96 7.05 -15.04 9.06
N ILE A 97 6.11 -15.93 8.78
CA ILE A 97 4.95 -16.19 9.66
C ILE A 97 5.41 -16.72 11.02
N ALA A 98 6.35 -17.66 11.03
CA ALA A 98 6.92 -18.19 12.28
C ALA A 98 7.58 -17.07 13.11
N ARG A 99 8.30 -16.15 12.45
CA ARG A 99 8.92 -15.02 13.12
C ARG A 99 7.90 -14.01 13.66
N GLN A 100 6.83 -13.74 12.92
CA GLN A 100 5.73 -12.86 13.38
C GLN A 100 5.06 -13.44 14.63
N LYS A 101 4.80 -14.76 14.68
CA LYS A 101 4.29 -15.46 15.86
C LYS A 101 5.26 -15.37 17.04
N ALA A 102 6.53 -15.63 16.83
CA ALA A 102 7.57 -15.56 17.85
C ALA A 102 7.73 -14.15 18.45
N LEU A 103 7.51 -13.12 17.65
CA LEU A 103 7.55 -11.72 18.09
C LEU A 103 6.24 -11.23 18.72
N GLY A 104 5.18 -12.06 18.74
CA GLY A 104 3.85 -11.67 19.23
C GLY A 104 3.12 -10.66 18.35
N LEU A 105 3.58 -10.44 17.11
CA LEU A 105 2.90 -9.57 16.15
C LEU A 105 1.57 -10.14 15.70
N ILE A 106 1.49 -11.47 15.60
CA ILE A 106 0.25 -12.22 15.38
C ILE A 106 0.09 -13.31 16.47
N PRO A 107 -1.13 -13.73 16.79
CA PRO A 107 -1.36 -14.83 17.73
C PRO A 107 -0.66 -16.14 17.32
N ALA A 108 -0.27 -16.96 18.28
CA ALA A 108 0.39 -18.23 18.00
C ALA A 108 -0.49 -19.21 17.19
N ASP A 109 -1.80 -19.16 17.42
CA ASP A 109 -2.84 -19.94 16.74
C ASP A 109 -3.38 -19.27 15.48
N PHE A 110 -2.81 -18.14 15.05
CA PHE A 110 -3.23 -17.45 13.83
C PHE A 110 -3.23 -18.41 12.64
N LYS A 111 -4.33 -18.41 11.89
CA LYS A 111 -4.49 -19.18 10.66
C LYS A 111 -4.08 -18.32 9.47
N PRO A 112 -2.89 -18.54 8.89
CA PRO A 112 -2.46 -17.76 7.74
C PRO A 112 -3.21 -18.21 6.49
N PHE A 113 -3.40 -17.28 5.54
CA PHE A 113 -3.84 -17.63 4.21
C PHE A 113 -2.74 -18.42 3.48
N ASP A 114 -3.07 -19.53 2.84
CA ASP A 114 -2.09 -20.44 2.24
C ASP A 114 -1.50 -19.95 0.90
N GLY A 115 -1.96 -18.82 0.40
CA GLY A 115 -1.65 -18.30 -0.93
C GLY A 115 -2.67 -18.76 -1.97
N LEU A 116 -2.67 -18.09 -3.11
CA LEU A 116 -3.51 -18.46 -4.22
C LEU A 116 -2.99 -19.74 -4.89
N PRO A 117 -3.88 -20.65 -5.33
CA PRO A 117 -3.45 -21.82 -6.11
C PRO A 117 -2.78 -21.38 -7.41
N GLU A 118 -1.95 -22.24 -7.98
CA GLU A 118 -1.48 -22.04 -9.35
C GLU A 118 -2.70 -22.11 -10.27
N THR A 119 -3.03 -20.99 -10.90
CA THR A 119 -4.13 -20.97 -11.85
C THR A 119 -3.60 -21.43 -13.20
N THR A 120 -4.04 -22.59 -13.62
CA THR A 120 -3.92 -23.06 -15.01
C THR A 120 -4.93 -22.34 -15.92
N VAL A 121 -5.18 -21.05 -15.70
CA VAL A 121 -6.05 -20.33 -16.60
C VAL A 121 -5.35 -20.22 -17.93
N ALA A 122 -5.87 -21.01 -18.85
CA ALA A 122 -5.49 -20.92 -20.24
C ALA A 122 -5.47 -19.46 -20.72
N SER A 123 -4.55 -19.17 -21.63
CA SER A 123 -4.40 -17.89 -22.32
C SER A 123 -5.72 -17.16 -22.50
N PRO A 124 -5.75 -15.82 -22.42
CA PRO A 124 -6.96 -15.03 -22.70
C PRO A 124 -7.71 -15.41 -23.97
N ALA A 125 -7.05 -15.97 -24.96
CA ALA A 125 -7.65 -16.52 -26.18
C ALA A 125 -8.57 -17.74 -25.92
N THR A 126 -8.28 -18.55 -24.90
CA THR A 126 -9.13 -19.69 -24.50
C THR A 126 -10.15 -19.33 -23.43
N ALA A 127 -9.90 -18.31 -22.63
CA ALA A 127 -10.88 -17.76 -21.68
C ALA A 127 -12.10 -17.12 -22.37
N ASN A 128 -11.97 -16.73 -23.63
CA ASN A 128 -13.09 -16.24 -24.44
C ASN A 128 -14.15 -17.32 -24.80
N ASN A 129 -13.90 -18.58 -24.50
CA ASN A 129 -14.79 -19.70 -24.83
C ASN A 129 -15.82 -20.03 -23.74
N GLY A 130 -16.15 -19.13 -22.86
CA GLY A 130 -17.41 -19.44 -22.24
C GLY A 130 -17.69 -19.17 -20.79
N THR A 131 -16.80 -18.60 -20.01
CA THR A 131 -17.23 -18.12 -18.69
C THR A 131 -17.44 -16.61 -18.70
N ALA A 132 -18.64 -16.18 -18.29
CA ALA A 132 -18.98 -14.78 -18.15
C ALA A 132 -17.97 -14.00 -17.27
N SER A 133 -17.28 -14.70 -16.37
CA SER A 133 -16.25 -14.19 -15.48
C SER A 133 -15.00 -13.68 -16.21
N ALA A 134 -14.48 -14.46 -17.17
CA ALA A 134 -13.30 -14.03 -17.93
C ALA A 134 -13.62 -12.84 -18.85
N LYS A 135 -14.83 -12.79 -19.40
CA LYS A 135 -15.33 -11.63 -20.17
C LYS A 135 -15.47 -10.39 -19.29
N TYR A 136 -15.87 -10.56 -18.06
CA TYR A 136 -16.03 -9.44 -17.12
C TYR A 136 -14.70 -8.87 -16.68
N ILE A 137 -13.74 -9.71 -16.29
CA ILE A 137 -12.37 -9.28 -15.94
C ILE A 137 -11.74 -8.53 -17.13
N ASN A 138 -11.87 -9.09 -18.34
CA ASN A 138 -11.38 -8.44 -19.56
C ASN A 138 -12.16 -7.15 -19.91
N ALA A 139 -13.41 -7.02 -19.53
CA ALA A 139 -14.21 -5.82 -19.78
C ALA A 139 -13.93 -4.69 -18.78
N VAL A 140 -13.66 -5.03 -17.51
CA VAL A 140 -13.33 -4.05 -16.47
C VAL A 140 -11.88 -3.58 -16.59
N HIS A 141 -11.00 -4.43 -17.08
CA HIS A 141 -9.58 -4.12 -17.33
C HIS A 141 -9.28 -4.02 -18.82
N SER A 142 -10.24 -3.59 -19.64
CA SER A 142 -10.03 -3.42 -21.07
C SER A 142 -9.04 -2.29 -21.35
N ALA A 143 -8.41 -2.40 -22.48
CA ALA A 143 -7.45 -1.56 -23.19
C ALA A 143 -7.36 -0.05 -22.85
N ALA A 144 -8.35 0.54 -22.20
CA ALA A 144 -8.34 1.94 -21.81
C ALA A 144 -7.30 2.25 -20.69
N ASP A 145 -6.96 1.26 -19.87
CA ASP A 145 -6.13 1.46 -18.68
C ASP A 145 -4.70 0.91 -18.84
N GLY A 146 -4.36 0.36 -20.00
CA GLY A 146 -3.08 -0.34 -20.20
C GLY A 146 -2.99 -1.68 -19.46
N TYR A 147 -4.09 -2.17 -18.92
CA TYR A 147 -4.19 -3.39 -18.12
C TYR A 147 -4.60 -4.63 -18.91
N SER A 148 -4.49 -4.61 -20.22
CA SER A 148 -4.95 -5.67 -21.11
C SER A 148 -4.26 -7.03 -20.91
N ASP A 149 -3.22 -7.10 -20.09
CA ASP A 149 -2.41 -8.31 -19.88
C ASP A 149 -2.52 -8.92 -18.48
N TYR A 150 -3.48 -8.48 -17.66
CA TYR A 150 -3.81 -9.10 -16.38
C TYR A 150 -4.60 -10.40 -16.56
N GLY A 151 -4.03 -11.31 -17.35
CA GLY A 151 -4.48 -12.68 -17.31
C GLY A 151 -3.75 -13.41 -16.19
N PRO A 152 -4.43 -14.17 -15.31
CA PRO A 152 -3.73 -15.18 -14.56
C PRO A 152 -3.01 -16.07 -15.56
N GLY A 153 -1.72 -16.33 -15.33
CA GLY A 153 -0.97 -17.25 -16.16
C GLY A 153 0.44 -16.86 -16.57
N LYS A 154 0.85 -15.60 -16.50
CA LYS A 154 2.24 -15.24 -16.85
C LYS A 154 3.19 -15.17 -15.66
N VAL A 155 2.72 -14.94 -14.42
CA VAL A 155 3.61 -14.72 -13.26
C VAL A 155 3.09 -15.40 -11.98
N ASP A 156 2.25 -16.40 -12.13
CA ASP A 156 1.47 -17.03 -11.08
C ASP A 156 2.00 -18.45 -10.75
N LYS A 157 3.12 -18.81 -11.36
CA LYS A 157 3.73 -20.13 -11.15
C LYS A 157 4.17 -20.31 -9.70
N LEU A 158 3.87 -21.47 -9.14
CA LEU A 158 4.48 -21.91 -7.89
C LEU A 158 5.99 -22.06 -8.04
N TRP A 159 6.74 -21.91 -6.96
CA TRP A 159 8.19 -22.06 -6.99
C TRP A 159 8.64 -23.40 -7.57
N SER A 160 7.90 -24.47 -7.28
CA SER A 160 8.15 -25.81 -7.80
C SER A 160 8.02 -25.91 -9.33
N SER A 161 7.15 -25.09 -9.92
CA SER A 161 6.89 -25.06 -11.38
C SER A 161 7.85 -24.16 -12.16
N LEU A 162 8.71 -23.40 -11.47
CA LEU A 162 9.69 -22.53 -12.10
C LEU A 162 10.91 -23.32 -12.58
N SER A 163 11.44 -22.96 -13.75
CA SER A 163 12.77 -23.40 -14.21
C SER A 163 13.88 -22.83 -13.31
N PRO A 164 15.11 -23.39 -13.35
CA PRO A 164 16.23 -22.84 -12.60
C PRO A 164 16.53 -21.36 -12.92
N ALA A 165 16.38 -20.95 -14.17
CA ALA A 165 16.59 -19.56 -14.58
C ALA A 165 15.51 -18.63 -14.03
N GLU A 166 14.23 -19.05 -14.09
CA GLU A 166 13.11 -18.31 -13.50
C GLU A 166 13.28 -18.16 -11.97
N ARG A 167 13.69 -19.22 -11.26
CA ARG A 167 13.94 -19.16 -9.81
C ARG A 167 15.04 -18.15 -9.48
N LYS A 168 16.13 -18.16 -10.23
CA LYS A 168 17.22 -17.21 -10.04
C LYS A 168 16.74 -15.77 -10.24
N ALA A 169 15.97 -15.51 -11.29
CA ALA A 169 15.40 -14.20 -11.57
C ALA A 169 14.43 -13.74 -10.45
N GLN A 170 13.53 -14.63 -10.03
CA GLN A 170 12.57 -14.32 -8.95
C GLN A 170 13.27 -14.07 -7.62
N ALA A 171 14.29 -14.84 -7.26
CA ALA A 171 15.09 -14.58 -6.06
C ALA A 171 15.75 -13.20 -6.15
N ARG A 172 16.33 -12.86 -7.30
CA ARG A 172 16.98 -11.56 -7.51
C ARG A 172 16.03 -10.38 -7.38
N TYR A 173 14.81 -10.46 -7.86
CA TYR A 173 13.82 -9.40 -7.69
C TYR A 173 13.53 -9.11 -6.22
N MET A 174 13.38 -10.16 -5.42
CA MET A 174 13.13 -9.99 -3.98
C MET A 174 14.38 -9.51 -3.23
N GLU A 175 15.59 -9.89 -3.66
CA GLU A 175 16.86 -9.34 -3.12
C GLU A 175 16.92 -7.82 -3.27
N ILE A 176 16.60 -7.30 -4.48
CA ILE A 176 16.59 -5.86 -4.76
C ILE A 176 15.55 -5.17 -3.91
N TYR A 177 14.32 -5.73 -3.84
CA TYR A 177 13.25 -5.20 -2.99
C TYR A 177 13.68 -5.11 -1.52
N ALA A 178 14.30 -6.16 -0.98
CA ALA A 178 14.80 -6.16 0.38
C ALA A 178 15.88 -5.08 0.60
N GLY A 179 16.74 -4.87 -0.38
CA GLY A 179 17.71 -3.78 -0.37
C GLY A 179 17.04 -2.40 -0.34
N MET A 180 15.95 -2.22 -1.10
CA MET A 180 15.15 -0.98 -1.06
C MET A 180 14.52 -0.74 0.31
N VAL A 181 13.96 -1.77 0.93
CA VAL A 181 13.36 -1.67 2.28
C VAL A 181 14.42 -1.28 3.30
N GLU A 182 15.61 -1.90 3.23
CA GLU A 182 16.67 -1.58 4.17
C GLU A 182 17.28 -0.19 3.95
N ASN A 183 17.41 0.26 2.71
CA ASN A 183 17.81 1.64 2.44
C ASN A 183 16.78 2.64 3.00
N LEU A 184 15.48 2.34 2.87
CA LEU A 184 14.43 3.17 3.47
C LEU A 184 14.57 3.22 5.00
N ASP A 185 14.76 2.08 5.66
CA ASP A 185 14.97 1.99 7.11
C ASP A 185 16.22 2.79 7.55
N TYR A 186 17.32 2.66 6.81
CA TYR A 186 18.53 3.45 7.04
C TYR A 186 18.26 4.95 6.97
N ASN A 187 17.53 5.42 5.98
CA ASN A 187 17.18 6.83 5.79
C ASN A 187 16.26 7.34 6.90
N ILE A 188 15.29 6.55 7.34
CA ILE A 188 14.47 6.86 8.51
C ILE A 188 15.37 6.94 9.77
N GLY A 189 16.32 6.03 9.89
CA GLY A 189 17.32 6.05 10.96
C GLY A 189 18.14 7.34 10.99
N LEU A 190 18.57 7.87 9.84
CA LEU A 190 19.24 9.16 9.73
C LEU A 190 18.36 10.33 10.22
N LEU A 191 17.09 10.35 9.83
CA LEU A 191 16.14 11.36 10.27
C LEU A 191 15.92 11.30 11.79
N ILE A 192 15.72 10.10 12.34
CA ILE A 192 15.56 9.89 13.79
C ILE A 192 16.82 10.32 14.54
N GLN A 193 18.00 9.98 14.03
CA GLN A 193 19.26 10.39 14.64
C GLN A 193 19.42 11.91 14.63
N HIS A 194 19.10 12.55 13.51
CA HIS A 194 19.12 14.00 13.43
C HIS A 194 18.19 14.68 14.47
N LEU A 195 16.95 14.16 14.63
CA LEU A 195 16.02 14.67 15.66
C LEU A 195 16.59 14.50 17.08
N LYS A 196 17.36 13.42 17.35
CA LYS A 196 18.06 13.23 18.62
C LYS A 196 19.19 14.24 18.79
N ASP A 197 19.98 14.48 17.77
CA ASP A 197 21.14 15.38 17.77
C ASP A 197 20.73 16.85 18.02
N ILE A 198 19.56 17.26 17.52
CA ILE A 198 19.01 18.60 17.77
C ILE A 198 18.12 18.68 19.03
N GLY A 199 17.94 17.59 19.77
CA GLY A 199 17.16 17.54 21.00
C GLY A 199 15.64 17.46 20.83
N GLU A 200 15.14 17.29 19.62
CA GLU A 200 13.70 17.31 19.32
C GLU A 200 13.03 15.92 19.31
N TYR A 201 13.79 14.83 19.34
CA TYR A 201 13.22 13.48 19.29
C TYR A 201 12.20 13.22 20.40
N GLY A 202 12.51 13.63 21.64
CA GLY A 202 11.63 13.47 22.79
C GLY A 202 10.35 14.34 22.75
N ASN A 203 10.31 15.32 21.86
CA ASN A 203 9.17 16.24 21.69
C ASN A 203 8.45 16.03 20.34
N THR A 204 8.81 15.03 19.57
CA THR A 204 8.25 14.77 18.24
C THR A 204 7.34 13.54 18.26
N PHE A 205 6.11 13.68 17.80
CA PHE A 205 5.25 12.57 17.42
C PHE A 205 5.72 12.04 16.06
N ILE A 206 6.05 10.76 15.96
CA ILE A 206 6.48 10.15 14.71
C ILE A 206 5.54 9.01 14.35
N MET A 207 5.01 9.00 13.14
CA MET A 207 4.21 7.91 12.58
C MET A 207 4.86 7.42 11.28
N PHE A 208 5.18 6.15 11.23
CA PHE A 208 5.55 5.44 10.01
C PHE A 208 4.42 4.52 9.59
N GLN A 209 4.07 4.54 8.31
CA GLN A 209 2.97 3.74 7.77
C GLN A 209 3.24 3.37 6.32
N SER A 210 2.87 2.15 5.92
CA SER A 210 2.68 1.81 4.51
C SER A 210 1.29 2.26 4.05
N ASP A 211 1.17 2.73 2.83
CA ASP A 211 -0.08 3.25 2.26
C ASP A 211 -1.06 2.15 1.80
N ASN A 212 -0.55 0.99 1.41
CA ASN A 212 -1.33 -0.18 0.99
C ASN A 212 -0.55 -1.48 1.22
N GLY A 213 -1.23 -2.59 1.00
CA GLY A 213 -0.60 -3.90 1.01
C GLY A 213 0.43 -4.08 -0.10
N ALA A 214 1.11 -5.24 -0.08
CA ALA A 214 2.16 -5.56 -1.02
C ALA A 214 1.69 -5.54 -2.48
N GLU A 215 2.49 -4.97 -3.38
CA GLU A 215 2.19 -4.86 -4.81
C GLU A 215 2.31 -6.20 -5.52
N GLY A 216 1.20 -6.77 -5.92
CA GLY A 216 1.13 -8.09 -6.56
C GLY A 216 0.92 -8.06 -8.07
N TRP A 217 1.00 -6.90 -8.68
CA TRP A 217 0.71 -6.76 -10.09
C TRP A 217 1.73 -7.51 -10.95
N PRO A 218 1.27 -8.23 -11.97
CA PRO A 218 2.18 -8.98 -12.82
C PRO A 218 3.13 -8.03 -13.54
N ILE A 219 4.35 -8.48 -13.71
CA ILE A 219 5.34 -7.80 -14.54
C ILE A 219 4.77 -7.75 -15.95
N ASP A 220 4.31 -6.58 -16.39
CA ASP A 220 3.96 -6.43 -17.78
C ASP A 220 5.24 -6.47 -18.61
N SER A 221 5.23 -7.47 -19.45
CA SER A 221 5.67 -7.45 -20.81
C SER A 221 7.03 -6.90 -21.17
N GLY A 222 7.70 -7.70 -21.77
CA GLY A 222 8.98 -7.50 -22.46
C GLY A 222 10.17 -7.85 -21.58
N ALA A 223 10.03 -7.92 -20.29
CA ALA A 223 10.98 -8.62 -19.45
C ALA A 223 10.57 -10.09 -19.41
N ASP A 224 11.11 -10.89 -20.31
CA ASP A 224 11.04 -12.34 -20.20
C ASP A 224 11.83 -12.73 -18.93
N PRO A 225 11.16 -13.21 -17.85
CA PRO A 225 11.88 -13.61 -16.63
C PRO A 225 12.80 -14.80 -16.87
N THR A 226 12.71 -15.46 -18.05
CA THR A 226 13.59 -16.53 -18.46
C THR A 226 14.84 -16.04 -19.18
N ALA A 227 14.87 -14.79 -19.62
CA ALA A 227 16.05 -14.23 -20.26
C ALA A 227 17.08 -13.92 -19.17
N THR A 228 18.08 -14.77 -19.05
CA THR A 228 19.21 -14.59 -18.12
C THR A 228 19.90 -13.24 -18.29
N ASP A 229 19.92 -12.72 -19.49
CA ASP A 229 20.42 -11.38 -19.79
C ASP A 229 19.52 -10.28 -19.25
N THR A 230 18.23 -10.56 -19.03
CA THR A 230 17.28 -9.56 -18.55
C THR A 230 17.51 -9.28 -17.08
N ALA A 231 17.79 -10.27 -16.26
CA ALA A 231 18.13 -10.05 -14.85
C ALA A 231 19.50 -9.35 -14.71
N ASN A 232 20.47 -9.67 -15.59
CA ASN A 232 21.80 -9.07 -15.58
C ASN A 232 21.84 -7.72 -16.33
N ALA A 233 21.05 -7.56 -17.40
CA ALA A 233 20.92 -6.30 -18.12
C ALA A 233 20.05 -5.28 -17.38
N GLN A 234 19.28 -5.74 -16.41
CA GLN A 234 18.40 -4.92 -15.57
C GLN A 234 19.00 -4.67 -14.20
N GLU A 235 20.17 -5.19 -13.88
CA GLU A 235 20.93 -4.58 -12.80
C GLU A 235 21.14 -3.13 -13.19
N PRO A 236 20.44 -2.20 -12.52
CA PRO A 236 20.54 -0.82 -12.91
C PRO A 236 21.99 -0.41 -12.78
N THR A 237 22.61 -0.10 -13.89
CA THR A 237 23.77 0.76 -13.83
C THR A 237 23.23 2.12 -13.39
N TYR A 238 23.41 2.44 -12.11
CA TYR A 238 22.90 3.69 -11.50
C TYR A 238 23.31 4.95 -12.23
N SER A 239 24.37 4.92 -13.02
CA SER A 239 24.73 5.96 -13.99
C SER A 239 23.63 6.26 -15.01
N ALA A 240 22.64 5.40 -15.16
CA ALA A 240 21.48 5.59 -16.03
C ALA A 240 20.20 6.01 -15.31
N LEU A 241 20.18 6.04 -13.98
CA LEU A 241 19.02 6.56 -13.21
C LEU A 241 18.90 8.07 -13.45
N GLY A 242 17.75 8.48 -13.95
CA GLY A 242 17.51 9.88 -14.31
C GLY A 242 18.00 10.28 -15.72
N THR A 243 18.60 9.37 -16.48
CA THR A 243 18.85 9.57 -17.90
C THR A 243 17.83 8.81 -18.72
N ASP A 244 17.27 9.48 -19.72
CA ASP A 244 16.29 8.94 -20.68
C ASP A 244 16.95 7.96 -21.67
N ASN A 245 17.80 7.07 -21.18
CA ASN A 245 18.60 6.17 -22.01
C ASN A 245 17.83 4.92 -22.48
N GLY A 246 16.52 5.04 -22.69
CA GLY A 246 15.78 4.06 -23.49
C GLY A 246 15.73 2.63 -22.93
N LYS A 247 16.19 2.39 -21.70
CA LYS A 247 16.10 1.09 -21.04
C LYS A 247 14.75 0.92 -20.35
N GLN A 248 13.70 0.96 -21.16
CA GLN A 248 12.32 0.81 -20.68
C GLN A 248 12.13 -0.44 -19.82
N ASN A 249 12.87 -1.49 -20.05
CA ASN A 249 12.72 -2.75 -19.32
C ASN A 249 13.20 -2.69 -17.86
N ALA A 250 14.31 -2.01 -17.57
CA ALA A 250 14.79 -1.84 -16.21
C ALA A 250 13.87 -0.96 -15.37
N GLN A 251 13.09 -0.10 -15.99
CA GLN A 251 12.19 0.86 -15.33
C GLN A 251 10.86 0.23 -14.89
N ARG A 252 10.59 -1.02 -15.25
CA ARG A 252 9.36 -1.76 -14.89
C ARG A 252 9.63 -3.00 -14.05
N LEU A 253 10.82 -3.14 -13.47
CA LEU A 253 11.15 -4.30 -12.68
C LEU A 253 10.28 -4.38 -11.42
N GLN A 254 9.60 -5.52 -11.24
CA GLN A 254 8.70 -5.82 -10.13
C GLN A 254 8.98 -7.23 -9.61
N TYR A 255 8.62 -7.53 -8.38
CA TYR A 255 8.81 -8.89 -7.85
C TYR A 255 7.62 -9.83 -8.10
N GLY A 256 6.47 -9.31 -8.52
CA GLY A 256 5.30 -10.10 -8.92
C GLY A 256 4.46 -10.64 -7.78
N LEU A 257 3.35 -11.32 -8.16
CA LEU A 257 2.28 -11.75 -7.25
C LEU A 257 2.78 -12.65 -6.10
N ARG A 258 3.64 -13.62 -6.42
CA ARG A 258 4.06 -14.60 -5.40
C ARG A 258 4.91 -13.98 -4.30
N TRP A 259 5.83 -13.09 -4.63
CA TRP A 259 6.56 -12.33 -3.61
C TRP A 259 5.67 -11.32 -2.89
N ALA A 260 4.65 -10.78 -3.56
CA ALA A 260 3.67 -9.94 -2.89
C ALA A 260 2.86 -10.74 -1.85
N GLU A 261 2.45 -11.97 -2.14
CA GLU A 261 1.81 -12.86 -1.16
C GLU A 261 2.74 -13.17 0.03
N VAL A 262 4.04 -13.37 -0.22
CA VAL A 262 5.04 -13.51 0.84
C VAL A 262 5.12 -12.24 1.69
N SER A 263 5.13 -11.08 1.06
CA SER A 263 5.21 -9.77 1.73
C SER A 263 3.92 -9.41 2.48
N ALA A 264 2.75 -9.78 1.96
CA ALA A 264 1.45 -9.60 2.61
C ALA A 264 1.17 -10.63 3.71
N ALA A 265 1.93 -11.75 3.74
CA ALA A 265 1.71 -12.81 4.73
C ALA A 265 1.68 -12.27 6.17
N PRO A 266 0.74 -12.72 6.98
CA PRO A 266 -0.08 -13.93 6.86
C PRO A 266 -1.46 -13.71 6.23
N PHE A 267 -1.72 -12.55 5.64
CA PHE A 267 -3.03 -12.11 5.18
C PHE A 267 -3.31 -12.53 3.73
N ARG A 268 -4.60 -12.47 3.38
CA ARG A 268 -5.11 -12.85 2.06
C ARG A 268 -4.99 -11.69 1.07
N LEU A 269 -4.59 -12.00 -0.17
CA LEU A 269 -4.48 -11.08 -1.30
C LEU A 269 -3.41 -9.98 -1.11
N THR A 270 -3.42 -8.99 -1.96
CA THR A 270 -2.36 -7.99 -2.13
C THR A 270 -2.97 -6.64 -2.49
N LYS A 271 -2.16 -5.60 -2.68
CA LYS A 271 -2.58 -4.28 -3.17
C LYS A 271 -3.56 -4.39 -4.34
N GLY A 272 -4.55 -3.51 -4.36
CA GLY A 272 -5.63 -3.50 -5.35
C GLY A 272 -6.79 -4.44 -5.02
N TYR A 273 -6.70 -5.20 -3.92
CA TYR A 273 -7.76 -6.05 -3.41
C TYR A 273 -8.19 -5.62 -2.02
N SER A 274 -9.46 -5.89 -1.72
CA SER A 274 -10.07 -5.54 -0.44
C SER A 274 -9.89 -6.61 0.66
N GLY A 275 -9.16 -7.69 0.38
CA GLY A 275 -8.71 -8.66 1.39
C GLY A 275 -7.69 -8.05 2.36
N GLU A 276 -7.53 -8.63 3.55
CA GLU A 276 -6.62 -8.09 4.59
C GLU A 276 -5.19 -7.87 4.09
N GLY A 277 -4.66 -8.68 3.16
CA GLY A 277 -3.33 -8.48 2.59
C GLY A 277 -3.20 -7.27 1.66
N GLY A 278 -4.32 -6.75 1.15
CA GLY A 278 -4.35 -5.53 0.34
C GLY A 278 -4.54 -4.27 1.18
N VAL A 279 -5.27 -4.36 2.30
CA VAL A 279 -5.70 -3.18 3.08
C VAL A 279 -5.06 -3.08 4.46
N SER A 280 -4.60 -4.18 5.05
CA SER A 280 -3.99 -4.20 6.39
C SER A 280 -2.49 -3.92 6.30
N THR A 281 -2.06 -2.73 6.68
CA THR A 281 -0.68 -2.26 6.53
C THR A 281 0.01 -2.06 7.89
N PRO A 282 1.35 -2.21 7.95
CA PRO A 282 2.07 -1.93 9.18
C PRO A 282 2.08 -0.43 9.48
N THR A 283 1.83 -0.10 10.75
CA THR A 283 1.96 1.26 11.29
C THR A 283 2.78 1.21 12.57
N ILE A 284 3.74 2.12 12.70
CA ILE A 284 4.59 2.27 13.89
C ILE A 284 4.44 3.71 14.38
N VAL A 285 4.21 3.87 15.68
CA VAL A 285 4.03 5.19 16.31
C VAL A 285 5.03 5.37 17.45
N HIS A 286 5.70 6.51 17.47
CA HIS A 286 6.46 7.02 18.59
C HIS A 286 5.73 8.24 19.17
N LEU A 287 5.47 8.21 20.48
CA LEU A 287 4.85 9.32 21.21
C LEU A 287 5.91 10.24 21.81
N PRO A 288 5.67 11.56 21.88
CA PRO A 288 6.52 12.47 22.64
C PRO A 288 6.70 11.98 24.09
N GLY A 289 7.93 12.00 24.59
CA GLY A 289 8.27 11.55 25.94
C GLY A 289 8.22 10.04 26.17
N GLN A 290 7.95 9.25 25.15
CA GLN A 290 7.90 7.78 25.25
C GLN A 290 9.27 7.21 25.61
N SER A 291 9.37 6.52 26.73
CA SER A 291 10.61 5.88 27.21
C SER A 291 10.65 4.37 27.01
N GLN A 292 9.50 3.74 26.75
CA GLN A 292 9.37 2.29 26.57
C GLN A 292 8.44 1.96 25.42
N ALA A 293 8.64 0.80 24.79
CA ALA A 293 7.76 0.30 23.76
C ALA A 293 6.35 0.04 24.34
N LEU A 294 5.32 0.50 23.63
CA LEU A 294 3.94 0.24 23.95
C LEU A 294 3.51 -1.11 23.37
N PRO A 295 2.46 -1.75 23.95
CA PRO A 295 1.88 -2.95 23.37
C PRO A 295 1.36 -2.70 21.94
N THR A 296 1.34 -3.75 21.13
CA THR A 296 0.72 -3.69 19.79
C THR A 296 -0.75 -3.36 19.93
N LEU A 297 -1.19 -2.25 19.32
CA LEU A 297 -2.59 -1.89 19.20
C LEU A 297 -3.26 -2.81 18.17
N ARG A 298 -4.40 -3.39 18.55
CA ARG A 298 -5.13 -4.35 17.70
C ARG A 298 -6.50 -3.83 17.27
N ALA A 299 -6.91 -2.65 17.72
CA ALA A 299 -8.11 -1.99 17.27
C ALA A 299 -8.05 -1.69 15.77
N PHE A 300 -9.19 -1.70 15.10
CA PHE A 300 -9.28 -1.27 13.72
C PHE A 300 -8.98 0.23 13.62
N THR A 301 -8.04 0.56 12.73
CA THR A 301 -7.65 1.95 12.42
C THR A 301 -7.63 2.13 10.91
N HIS A 302 -7.77 3.36 10.46
CA HIS A 302 -7.79 3.70 9.04
C HIS A 302 -6.89 4.91 8.74
N VAL A 303 -6.43 5.06 7.51
CA VAL A 303 -5.56 6.19 7.09
C VAL A 303 -6.21 7.56 7.33
N THR A 304 -7.54 7.64 7.30
CA THR A 304 -8.27 8.89 7.64
C THR A 304 -8.05 9.34 9.08
N ASP A 305 -7.69 8.42 9.98
CA ASP A 305 -7.44 8.69 11.39
C ASP A 305 -6.15 9.50 11.62
N ASN A 306 -5.23 9.43 10.66
CA ASN A 306 -3.96 10.15 10.74
C ASN A 306 -4.18 11.66 10.91
N THR A 307 -5.04 12.26 10.07
CA THR A 307 -5.31 13.70 10.14
C THR A 307 -5.95 14.09 11.47
N ALA A 308 -6.94 13.31 11.94
CA ALA A 308 -7.57 13.54 13.22
C ALA A 308 -6.57 13.44 14.39
N THR A 309 -5.66 12.45 14.30
CA THR A 309 -4.60 12.24 15.30
C THR A 309 -3.59 13.38 15.30
N PHE A 310 -3.11 13.81 14.14
CA PHE A 310 -2.15 14.92 14.07
C PHE A 310 -2.72 16.24 14.58
N LEU A 311 -3.98 16.53 14.27
CA LEU A 311 -4.67 17.69 14.82
C LEU A 311 -4.82 17.60 16.34
N ALA A 312 -5.16 16.43 16.87
CA ALA A 312 -5.26 16.21 18.32
C ALA A 312 -3.89 16.37 19.01
N VAL A 313 -2.81 15.82 18.44
CA VAL A 313 -1.44 16.00 18.94
C VAL A 313 -1.04 17.48 18.94
N ALA A 314 -1.42 18.23 17.91
CA ALA A 314 -1.16 19.65 17.78
C ALA A 314 -2.10 20.54 18.62
N GLY A 315 -3.08 19.97 19.32
CA GLY A 315 -4.09 20.74 20.07
C GLY A 315 -5.03 21.57 19.19
N VAL A 316 -5.19 21.18 17.91
CA VAL A 316 -5.99 21.90 16.92
C VAL A 316 -7.37 21.25 16.76
N THR A 317 -8.42 22.03 16.93
CA THR A 317 -9.78 21.56 16.68
C THR A 317 -10.08 21.58 15.18
N PRO A 318 -10.55 20.45 14.59
CA PRO A 318 -10.96 20.43 13.19
C PRO A 318 -12.07 21.44 12.88
N PRO A 319 -12.11 22.03 11.68
CA PRO A 319 -13.19 22.92 11.27
C PRO A 319 -14.50 22.14 11.18
N SER A 320 -15.59 22.74 11.72
CA SER A 320 -16.91 22.11 11.80
C SER A 320 -18.04 22.97 11.25
N GLN A 321 -17.79 24.26 10.95
CA GLN A 321 -18.81 25.15 10.42
C GLN A 321 -19.22 24.71 9.01
N PRO A 322 -20.50 24.33 8.76
CA PRO A 322 -20.95 23.94 7.42
C PRO A 322 -20.72 25.03 6.38
N ALA A 323 -20.30 24.64 5.19
CA ALA A 323 -20.18 25.55 4.06
C ALA A 323 -21.57 25.97 3.57
N PRO A 324 -21.75 27.24 3.17
CA PRO A 324 -23.00 27.67 2.55
C PRO A 324 -23.26 26.90 1.25
N PRO A 325 -24.52 26.56 0.94
CA PRO A 325 -24.86 25.86 -0.29
C PRO A 325 -24.38 26.62 -1.55
N LEU A 326 -23.83 25.90 -2.51
CA LEU A 326 -23.49 26.39 -3.84
C LEU A 326 -24.23 25.52 -4.87
N VAL A 327 -25.49 25.84 -5.13
CA VAL A 327 -26.32 25.06 -6.02
C VAL A 327 -26.01 25.38 -7.48
N ASN A 328 -25.60 24.36 -8.25
CA ASN A 328 -25.48 24.49 -9.68
C ASN A 328 -26.89 24.63 -10.30
N THR A 329 -27.16 25.75 -10.94
CA THR A 329 -28.50 26.08 -11.48
C THR A 329 -28.95 25.15 -12.60
N LEU A 330 -28.02 24.48 -13.30
CA LEU A 330 -28.34 23.54 -14.39
C LEU A 330 -28.66 22.13 -13.89
N THR A 331 -27.97 21.70 -12.84
CA THR A 331 -28.10 20.32 -12.33
C THR A 331 -28.85 20.20 -11.01
N GLY A 332 -29.11 21.31 -10.33
CA GLY A 332 -29.69 21.32 -8.98
C GLY A 332 -28.77 20.77 -7.87
N VAL A 333 -27.53 20.42 -8.20
CA VAL A 333 -26.57 19.80 -7.26
C VAL A 333 -25.88 20.87 -6.42
N ASP A 334 -25.93 20.71 -5.11
CA ASP A 334 -25.13 21.54 -4.18
C ASP A 334 -23.66 21.07 -4.19
N GLN A 335 -22.80 21.89 -4.76
CA GLN A 335 -21.35 21.64 -4.86
C GLN A 335 -20.62 21.72 -3.51
N ASN A 336 -21.25 22.32 -2.49
CA ASN A 336 -20.71 22.42 -1.14
C ASN A 336 -21.33 21.42 -0.17
N LYS A 337 -22.19 20.53 -0.64
CA LYS A 337 -22.83 19.51 0.20
C LYS A 337 -21.77 18.73 1.01
N GLY A 338 -21.89 18.71 2.30
CA GLY A 338 -20.98 17.99 3.20
C GLY A 338 -19.63 18.67 3.45
N LYS A 339 -19.38 19.87 2.89
CA LYS A 339 -18.17 20.63 3.17
C LYS A 339 -18.30 21.53 4.38
N VAL A 340 -17.14 21.91 4.93
CA VAL A 340 -17.00 22.86 6.05
C VAL A 340 -16.13 24.04 5.63
N VAL A 341 -16.26 25.15 6.37
CA VAL A 341 -15.46 26.36 6.11
C VAL A 341 -14.14 26.27 6.87
N TYR A 342 -13.03 26.47 6.13
CA TYR A 342 -11.71 26.63 6.70
C TYR A 342 -10.93 27.74 5.96
N ASN A 343 -10.55 28.79 6.69
CA ASN A 343 -9.80 29.93 6.13
C ASN A 343 -10.40 30.46 4.80
N ASN A 344 -11.70 30.74 4.78
CA ASN A 344 -12.46 31.17 3.60
C ASN A 344 -12.43 30.18 2.41
N ARG A 345 -12.13 28.92 2.65
CA ARG A 345 -12.21 27.83 1.67
C ARG A 345 -13.26 26.82 2.12
N TYR A 346 -13.80 26.08 1.17
CA TYR A 346 -14.74 24.99 1.43
C TYR A 346 -13.99 23.66 1.25
N VAL A 347 -13.80 22.96 2.37
CA VAL A 347 -13.05 21.71 2.44
C VAL A 347 -13.94 20.59 2.96
N TYR A 348 -13.60 19.34 2.64
CA TYR A 348 -14.25 18.21 3.29
C TYR A 348 -13.85 18.13 4.76
N PRO A 349 -14.79 17.78 5.67
CA PRO A 349 -14.47 17.61 7.08
C PRO A 349 -13.49 16.46 7.30
N VAL A 350 -12.80 16.51 8.42
CA VAL A 350 -12.02 15.36 8.91
C VAL A 350 -13.00 14.28 9.36
N THR A 351 -12.96 13.12 8.73
CA THR A 351 -13.90 12.00 8.98
C THR A 351 -13.31 10.92 9.86
N GLY A 352 -11.97 10.85 9.98
CA GLY A 352 -11.28 9.89 10.82
C GLY A 352 -11.41 10.20 12.32
N GLN A 353 -11.05 9.24 13.15
CA GLN A 353 -11.04 9.32 14.60
C GLN A 353 -9.60 9.50 15.12
N SER A 354 -9.40 10.32 16.14
CA SER A 354 -8.06 10.43 16.73
C SER A 354 -7.64 9.14 17.43
N LEU A 355 -6.46 8.65 17.09
CA LEU A 355 -5.83 7.50 17.75
C LEU A 355 -5.20 7.88 19.10
N LEU A 356 -5.06 9.17 19.40
CA LEU A 356 -4.35 9.63 20.59
C LEU A 356 -4.88 9.02 21.90
N PRO A 357 -6.21 8.89 22.12
CA PRO A 357 -6.72 8.27 23.35
C PRO A 357 -6.29 6.80 23.53
N VAL A 358 -6.28 6.01 22.47
CA VAL A 358 -5.85 4.60 22.56
C VAL A 358 -4.32 4.46 22.59
N LEU A 359 -3.59 5.34 21.94
CA LEU A 359 -2.13 5.37 21.97
C LEU A 359 -1.57 5.78 23.34
N THR A 360 -2.26 6.67 24.05
CA THR A 360 -1.88 7.11 25.41
C THR A 360 -2.45 6.24 26.53
N GLY A 361 -3.30 5.25 26.19
CA GLY A 361 -3.98 4.39 27.16
C GLY A 361 -5.12 5.08 27.93
N SER A 362 -5.54 6.29 27.52
CA SER A 362 -6.70 6.99 28.12
C SER A 362 -8.05 6.41 27.64
N ALA A 363 -8.04 5.63 26.57
CA ALA A 363 -9.18 4.82 26.13
C ALA A 363 -8.71 3.39 25.76
N THR A 364 -9.64 2.45 25.80
CA THR A 364 -9.44 1.05 25.41
C THR A 364 -10.57 0.62 24.47
N GLY A 365 -10.32 -0.41 23.65
CA GLY A 365 -11.31 -0.97 22.71
C GLY A 365 -11.15 -0.45 21.29
N GLU A 366 -12.24 -0.54 20.53
CA GLU A 366 -12.26 -0.14 19.12
C GLU A 366 -12.25 1.38 18.97
N VAL A 367 -11.54 1.86 17.95
CA VAL A 367 -11.49 3.28 17.58
C VAL A 367 -12.76 3.67 16.83
N HIS A 368 -13.19 2.79 15.92
CA HIS A 368 -14.40 2.99 15.13
C HIS A 368 -15.56 2.19 15.72
N THR A 369 -16.70 2.85 15.88
CA THR A 369 -17.94 2.29 16.44
C THR A 369 -19.07 2.21 15.41
N THR A 370 -18.79 2.53 14.17
CA THR A 370 -19.71 2.43 13.03
C THR A 370 -19.13 1.51 11.96
N PRO A 371 -19.97 0.89 11.13
CA PRO A 371 -19.47 0.10 10.01
C PRO A 371 -18.57 0.94 9.09
N PHE A 372 -17.50 0.33 8.61
CA PHE A 372 -16.55 0.97 7.74
C PHE A 372 -16.37 0.17 6.45
N GLY A 373 -16.50 0.84 5.32
CA GLY A 373 -16.35 0.23 4.00
C GLY A 373 -15.34 0.95 3.13
N ASP A 374 -14.90 0.28 2.10
CA ASP A 374 -14.08 0.84 1.04
C ASP A 374 -14.30 0.08 -0.26
N GLU A 375 -14.00 0.75 -1.38
CA GLU A 375 -14.13 0.18 -2.71
C GLU A 375 -12.96 0.65 -3.58
N ALA A 376 -12.30 -0.29 -4.22
CA ALA A 376 -11.26 0.00 -5.19
C ALA A 376 -11.38 -0.95 -6.39
N TYR A 377 -11.44 -0.39 -7.59
CA TYR A 377 -11.49 -1.16 -8.85
C TYR A 377 -12.65 -2.16 -8.95
N GLY A 378 -13.78 -1.85 -8.33
CA GLY A 378 -14.90 -2.76 -8.26
C GLY A 378 -14.85 -3.80 -7.15
N ARG A 379 -13.79 -3.87 -6.36
CA ARG A 379 -13.62 -4.74 -5.21
C ARG A 379 -14.03 -4.01 -3.95
N ALA A 380 -14.84 -4.66 -3.14
CA ALA A 380 -15.51 -3.99 -2.04
C ALA A 380 -15.37 -4.75 -0.74
N TYR A 381 -15.34 -4.04 0.37
CA TYR A 381 -15.56 -4.63 1.68
C TYR A 381 -16.37 -3.72 2.58
N LEU A 382 -17.04 -4.33 3.55
CA LEU A 382 -17.56 -3.64 4.71
C LEU A 382 -17.19 -4.41 5.97
N ARG A 383 -16.62 -3.69 6.94
CA ARG A 383 -16.33 -4.17 8.27
C ARG A 383 -17.44 -3.76 9.22
N SER A 384 -17.92 -4.66 10.06
CA SER A 384 -18.93 -4.36 11.09
C SER A 384 -18.41 -3.38 12.14
N ALA A 385 -19.33 -2.69 12.80
CA ALA A 385 -19.02 -1.68 13.84
C ALA A 385 -18.20 -2.25 15.02
N ASP A 386 -18.40 -3.52 15.35
CA ASP A 386 -17.66 -4.22 16.41
C ASP A 386 -16.31 -4.78 15.93
N GLY A 387 -15.93 -4.53 14.67
CA GLY A 387 -14.70 -4.99 14.07
C GLY A 387 -14.62 -6.50 13.80
N ARG A 388 -15.65 -7.27 14.19
CA ARG A 388 -15.63 -8.72 14.11
C ARG A 388 -15.84 -9.25 12.70
N TRP A 389 -16.87 -8.76 12.00
CA TRP A 389 -17.28 -9.29 10.72
C TRP A 389 -16.76 -8.45 9.57
N LYS A 390 -16.37 -9.12 8.50
CA LYS A 390 -16.02 -8.47 7.23
C LYS A 390 -16.76 -9.14 6.08
N ALA A 391 -17.65 -8.38 5.44
CA ALA A 391 -18.18 -8.73 4.14
C ALA A 391 -17.16 -8.32 3.08
N LEU A 392 -16.82 -9.23 2.17
CA LEU A 392 -15.84 -9.02 1.11
C LEU A 392 -16.42 -9.43 -0.23
N TRP A 393 -16.30 -8.57 -1.20
CA TRP A 393 -16.58 -8.90 -2.59
C TRP A 393 -15.33 -8.78 -3.44
N THR A 394 -15.00 -9.86 -4.13
CA THR A 394 -13.89 -9.94 -5.07
C THR A 394 -14.39 -10.66 -6.31
N GLU A 395 -14.02 -10.16 -7.48
CA GLU A 395 -14.41 -10.78 -8.75
C GLU A 395 -13.80 -12.17 -8.94
N PRO A 396 -14.53 -13.08 -9.60
CA PRO A 396 -13.95 -14.34 -10.05
C PRO A 396 -12.74 -14.12 -10.99
N PRO A 397 -11.74 -15.01 -11.03
CA PRO A 397 -11.66 -16.26 -10.26
C PRO A 397 -11.07 -16.13 -8.85
N LEU A 398 -10.68 -14.93 -8.41
CA LEU A 398 -10.09 -14.71 -7.08
C LEU A 398 -11.16 -14.72 -5.98
N GLY A 399 -12.36 -14.27 -6.29
CA GLY A 399 -13.57 -14.48 -5.50
C GLY A 399 -14.35 -15.70 -5.95
N PRO A 400 -15.49 -15.96 -5.30
CA PRO A 400 -16.38 -17.07 -5.67
C PRO A 400 -16.85 -17.02 -7.13
N LEU A 401 -16.91 -18.17 -7.80
CA LEU A 401 -17.26 -18.25 -9.21
C LEU A 401 -18.69 -17.78 -9.52
N ASP A 402 -19.59 -17.87 -8.56
CA ASP A 402 -20.97 -17.39 -8.64
C ASP A 402 -21.13 -15.91 -8.29
N GLY A 403 -20.04 -15.25 -7.84
CA GLY A 403 -19.99 -13.83 -7.57
C GLY A 403 -20.68 -13.40 -6.27
N HIS A 404 -20.94 -14.32 -5.32
CA HIS A 404 -21.54 -13.93 -4.05
C HIS A 404 -20.57 -13.15 -3.14
N TRP A 405 -21.10 -12.38 -2.18
CA TRP A 405 -20.36 -11.76 -1.12
C TRP A 405 -19.88 -12.82 -0.12
N GLN A 406 -18.59 -12.81 0.19
CA GLN A 406 -17.98 -13.64 1.22
C GLN A 406 -18.11 -12.99 2.60
N LEU A 407 -18.16 -13.80 3.66
CA LEU A 407 -18.19 -13.33 5.04
C LEU A 407 -17.05 -13.97 5.85
N TYR A 408 -16.29 -13.15 6.56
CA TYR A 408 -15.21 -13.59 7.43
C TYR A 408 -15.40 -13.13 8.86
N ASP A 409 -15.17 -14.01 9.83
CA ASP A 409 -15.11 -13.68 11.27
C ASP A 409 -13.66 -13.31 11.63
N LEU A 410 -13.33 -12.04 11.55
CA LEU A 410 -11.96 -11.56 11.78
C LEU A 410 -11.49 -11.74 13.23
N ALA A 411 -12.38 -12.00 14.19
CA ALA A 411 -11.98 -12.31 15.56
C ALA A 411 -11.27 -13.66 15.65
N SER A 412 -11.63 -14.61 14.79
CA SER A 412 -11.06 -15.98 14.77
C SER A 412 -10.31 -16.31 13.48
N ASP A 413 -10.57 -15.60 12.38
CA ASP A 413 -10.02 -15.86 11.05
C ASP A 413 -9.63 -14.56 10.34
N ARG A 414 -8.65 -13.86 10.86
CA ARG A 414 -8.12 -12.66 10.24
C ARG A 414 -7.29 -12.93 8.97
N GLY A 415 -6.97 -14.20 8.71
CA GLY A 415 -6.37 -14.65 7.46
C GLY A 415 -7.37 -14.77 6.31
N GLU A 416 -8.68 -14.60 6.57
CA GLU A 416 -9.75 -14.74 5.57
C GLU A 416 -9.69 -16.10 4.85
N THR A 417 -9.51 -17.17 5.64
CA THR A 417 -9.30 -18.53 5.13
C THR A 417 -10.60 -19.31 4.93
N THR A 418 -11.68 -18.90 5.62
CA THR A 418 -12.95 -19.65 5.63
C THR A 418 -14.13 -18.70 5.42
N ASP A 419 -14.76 -18.79 4.26
CA ASP A 419 -16.02 -18.09 4.01
C ASP A 419 -17.15 -18.74 4.81
N VAL A 420 -17.78 -17.98 5.70
CA VAL A 420 -18.89 -18.41 6.56
C VAL A 420 -20.22 -17.75 6.17
N SER A 421 -20.35 -17.21 4.98
CA SER A 421 -21.55 -16.52 4.49
C SER A 421 -22.78 -17.42 4.48
N ALA A 422 -22.62 -18.67 4.03
CA ALA A 422 -23.72 -19.65 3.99
C ALA A 422 -24.25 -20.04 5.39
N GLN A 423 -23.37 -20.02 6.40
CA GLN A 423 -23.73 -20.32 7.79
C GLN A 423 -24.33 -19.11 8.53
N ASN A 424 -24.15 -17.90 7.99
CA ASN A 424 -24.57 -16.65 8.63
C ASN A 424 -25.32 -15.72 7.65
N PRO A 425 -26.41 -16.19 7.02
CA PRO A 425 -27.09 -15.44 5.96
C PRO A 425 -27.68 -14.10 6.42
N SER A 426 -28.11 -14.00 7.68
CA SER A 426 -28.61 -12.74 8.22
C SER A 426 -27.48 -11.71 8.45
N VAL A 427 -26.29 -12.16 8.85
CA VAL A 427 -25.13 -11.27 9.06
C VAL A 427 -24.68 -10.69 7.73
N ILE A 428 -24.44 -11.56 6.73
CA ILE A 428 -24.00 -11.09 5.42
C ILE A 428 -25.04 -10.17 4.76
N GLY A 429 -26.31 -10.49 4.84
CA GLY A 429 -27.39 -9.63 4.32
C GLY A 429 -27.37 -8.24 4.97
N THR A 430 -27.25 -8.17 6.29
CA THR A 430 -27.14 -6.88 7.01
C THR A 430 -25.92 -6.07 6.56
N LEU A 431 -24.74 -6.71 6.42
CA LEU A 431 -23.52 -6.01 6.00
C LEU A 431 -23.60 -5.51 4.55
N VAL A 432 -24.20 -6.28 3.65
CA VAL A 432 -24.41 -5.85 2.25
C VAL A 432 -25.37 -4.65 2.19
N ASP A 433 -26.44 -4.62 2.99
CA ASP A 433 -27.32 -3.46 3.05
C ASP A 433 -26.65 -2.23 3.67
N GLN A 434 -25.79 -2.43 4.67
CA GLN A 434 -24.94 -1.36 5.21
C GLN A 434 -23.92 -0.87 4.18
N TRP A 435 -23.38 -1.76 3.36
CA TRP A 435 -22.52 -1.40 2.24
C TRP A 435 -23.22 -0.47 1.25
N LYS A 436 -24.44 -0.81 0.82
CA LYS A 436 -25.23 0.06 -0.07
C LYS A 436 -25.46 1.45 0.54
N THR A 437 -25.77 1.48 1.84
CA THR A 437 -25.94 2.73 2.59
C THR A 437 -24.62 3.53 2.62
N TYR A 438 -23.51 2.88 2.90
CA TYR A 438 -22.17 3.49 2.91
C TYR A 438 -21.87 4.12 1.54
N MET A 439 -22.03 3.36 0.45
CA MET A 439 -21.80 3.86 -0.92
C MET A 439 -22.67 5.08 -1.24
N GLY A 440 -23.93 5.07 -0.84
CA GLY A 440 -24.81 6.24 -0.99
C GLY A 440 -24.31 7.48 -0.23
N ASN A 441 -23.79 7.29 0.98
CA ASN A 441 -23.31 8.37 1.83
C ASN A 441 -21.99 9.00 1.34
N VAL A 442 -21.08 8.19 0.79
CA VAL A 442 -19.79 8.68 0.25
C VAL A 442 -19.89 9.17 -1.19
N GLY A 443 -21.06 9.06 -1.83
CA GLY A 443 -21.26 9.42 -3.24
C GLY A 443 -20.57 8.45 -4.19
N GLY A 444 -20.41 7.19 -3.77
CA GLY A 444 -19.81 6.15 -4.58
C GLY A 444 -20.63 5.88 -5.84
N VAL A 445 -19.93 5.65 -6.95
CA VAL A 445 -20.53 5.21 -8.22
C VAL A 445 -20.14 3.75 -8.40
N GLU A 446 -21.12 2.87 -8.30
CA GLU A 446 -20.85 1.46 -8.52
C GLU A 446 -20.62 1.17 -10.00
N PRO A 447 -19.56 0.46 -10.38
CA PRO A 447 -19.42 -0.06 -11.72
C PRO A 447 -20.48 -1.12 -11.99
N LEU A 448 -20.70 -1.45 -13.26
CA LEU A 448 -21.56 -2.57 -13.63
C LEU A 448 -21.09 -3.86 -12.94
N ARG A 449 -21.97 -4.44 -12.12
CA ARG A 449 -21.66 -5.63 -11.35
C ARG A 449 -22.19 -6.90 -12.03
N PRO A 450 -21.52 -8.04 -11.87
CA PRO A 450 -22.03 -9.32 -12.34
C PRO A 450 -23.28 -9.74 -11.57
N ARG A 451 -24.04 -10.67 -12.14
CA ARG A 451 -25.16 -11.31 -11.42
C ARG A 451 -24.65 -11.92 -10.11
N GLY A 452 -25.39 -11.71 -9.03
CA GLY A 452 -25.06 -12.22 -7.71
C GLY A 452 -24.32 -11.23 -6.81
N TYR A 453 -23.99 -10.03 -7.31
CA TYR A 453 -23.42 -8.99 -6.46
C TYR A 453 -24.43 -8.44 -5.44
N TYR A 454 -25.70 -8.35 -5.80
CA TYR A 454 -26.80 -7.85 -4.95
C TYR A 454 -27.65 -8.98 -4.40
#